data_24750352fbb7561ad2359906ee0e4a8f
#
_entry.id   24750352fbb7561ad2359906ee0e4a8f
#
_cell.length_a   1.000
_cell.length_b   1.000
_cell.length_c   1.000
_cell.angle_alpha   90.00
_cell.angle_beta   90.00
_cell.angle_gamma   90.00
#
_symmetry.space_group_name_H-M   'P 1'
#
loop_
_entity.id
_entity.type
_entity.pdbx_description
1 polymer ?
#
loop_
_entity_poly.entity_id
_entity_poly.type
_entity_poly.pdbx_seq_one_letter_code
_entity_poly.pdbx_strand_id
1 'polypeptide(L)'
;VTVIHNPQLLIFDEPFSGFDPINVNLLKKEILELRDKGATIIFSTHNMASVEELCDNIMLINKGEKILEGSVYQIKQDFKDNSFEVCLKPNNSTEIELPKEFTIISQKTDVNGNISLIVSIDNDKNPNSLIKILTEKGTIISYQELLPSVNEIFIKQVEKNNQK
;
A
#
# COMPACT_ATOMS: atom_id res chain seq x y z
N VAL A 1 -15.11 10.14 26.79
CA VAL A 1 -16.27 11.02 27.06
C VAL A 1 -17.02 11.33 25.77
N THR A 2 -16.34 11.64 24.68
CA THR A 2 -16.94 12.06 23.39
C THR A 2 -17.92 11.05 22.77
N VAL A 3 -17.76 9.76 23.04
CA VAL A 3 -18.55 8.67 22.40
C VAL A 3 -19.66 8.10 23.31
N ILE A 4 -19.82 8.58 24.54
CA ILE A 4 -20.77 8.04 25.54
C ILE A 4 -22.23 8.07 25.04
N HIS A 5 -22.58 9.05 24.23
CA HIS A 5 -23.95 9.25 23.72
C HIS A 5 -24.21 8.54 22.37
N ASN A 6 -23.32 7.64 21.94
CA ASN A 6 -23.42 6.88 20.70
C ASN A 6 -23.71 7.75 19.46
N PRO A 7 -22.84 8.70 19.11
CA PRO A 7 -23.06 9.59 17.99
C PRO A 7 -23.05 8.82 16.67
N GLN A 8 -23.88 9.25 15.72
CA GLN A 8 -23.89 8.69 14.35
C GLN A 8 -22.77 9.24 13.50
N LEU A 9 -22.22 10.41 13.81
CA LEU A 9 -21.09 11.04 13.13
C LEU A 9 -20.04 11.45 14.16
N LEU A 10 -18.79 11.05 13.89
CA LEU A 10 -17.62 11.40 14.66
C LEU A 10 -16.62 12.12 13.76
N ILE A 11 -16.14 13.26 14.20
CA ILE A 11 -15.12 14.03 13.51
C ILE A 11 -13.92 14.20 14.45
N PHE A 12 -12.75 13.74 14.01
CA PHE A 12 -11.51 13.81 14.76
C PHE A 12 -10.47 14.63 13.99
N ASP A 13 -9.72 15.43 14.71
CA ASP A 13 -8.55 16.14 14.18
C ASP A 13 -7.29 15.54 14.80
N GLU A 14 -6.42 14.97 13.95
CA GLU A 14 -5.17 14.29 14.33
C GLU A 14 -5.33 13.34 15.55
N PRO A 15 -6.24 12.34 15.50
CA PRO A 15 -6.61 11.55 16.68
C PRO A 15 -5.49 10.73 17.28
N PHE A 16 -4.41 10.49 16.53
CA PHE A 16 -3.28 9.65 16.94
C PHE A 16 -2.06 10.46 17.39
N SER A 17 -2.11 11.78 17.25
CA SER A 17 -0.99 12.65 17.57
C SER A 17 -0.67 12.65 19.07
N GLY A 18 0.61 12.48 19.41
CA GLY A 18 1.10 12.51 20.79
C GLY A 18 0.92 11.23 21.60
N PHE A 19 0.33 10.17 21.02
CA PHE A 19 0.21 8.87 21.68
C PHE A 19 1.40 7.96 21.34
N ASP A 20 1.77 7.12 22.28
CA ASP A 20 2.69 6.00 22.04
C ASP A 20 2.02 4.91 21.19
N PRO A 21 2.80 4.00 20.55
CA PRO A 21 2.25 2.99 19.63
C PRO A 21 1.21 2.06 20.25
N ILE A 22 1.29 1.77 21.55
CA ILE A 22 0.32 0.88 22.24
C ILE A 22 -1.04 1.57 22.32
N ASN A 23 -1.04 2.84 22.76
CA ASN A 23 -2.26 3.64 22.85
C ASN A 23 -2.84 4.00 21.47
N VAL A 24 -2.00 4.20 20.45
CA VAL A 24 -2.45 4.36 19.06
C VAL A 24 -3.22 3.13 18.60
N ASN A 25 -2.69 1.92 18.82
CA ASN A 25 -3.35 0.68 18.40
C ASN A 25 -4.69 0.47 19.14
N LEU A 26 -4.74 0.79 20.44
CA LEU A 26 -5.98 0.74 21.20
C LEU A 26 -7.03 1.71 20.63
N LEU A 27 -6.64 2.95 20.35
CA LEU A 27 -7.54 3.96 19.80
C LEU A 27 -8.04 3.58 18.39
N LYS A 28 -7.17 3.02 17.54
CA LYS A 28 -7.56 2.51 16.22
C LYS A 28 -8.63 1.42 16.35
N LYS A 29 -8.44 0.48 17.26
CA LYS A 29 -9.41 -0.59 17.54
C LYS A 29 -10.77 -0.02 17.97
N GLU A 30 -10.78 0.93 18.90
CA GLU A 30 -12.02 1.59 19.37
C GLU A 30 -12.73 2.32 18.21
N ILE A 31 -11.98 3.01 17.34
CA ILE A 31 -12.52 3.69 16.16
C ILE A 31 -13.18 2.68 15.22
N LEU A 32 -12.52 1.55 14.93
CA LEU A 32 -13.09 0.49 14.09
C LEU A 32 -14.33 -0.13 14.70
N GLU A 33 -14.36 -0.36 16.02
CA GLU A 33 -15.56 -0.86 16.72
C GLU A 33 -16.74 0.10 16.63
N LEU A 34 -16.49 1.42 16.69
CA LEU A 34 -17.55 2.44 16.52
C LEU A 34 -18.09 2.45 15.08
N ARG A 35 -17.21 2.31 14.07
CA ARG A 35 -17.61 2.17 12.68
C ARG A 35 -18.48 0.91 12.49
N ASP A 36 -18.06 -0.22 13.03
CA ASP A 36 -18.77 -1.50 12.90
C ASP A 36 -20.14 -1.48 13.60
N LYS A 37 -20.33 -0.60 14.60
CA LYS A 37 -21.61 -0.29 15.23
C LYS A 37 -22.47 0.71 14.43
N GLY A 38 -21.99 1.17 13.26
CA GLY A 38 -22.72 2.00 12.32
C GLY A 38 -22.44 3.50 12.40
N ALA A 39 -21.42 3.93 13.17
CA ALA A 39 -21.02 5.32 13.19
C ALA A 39 -20.27 5.70 11.90
N THR A 40 -20.54 6.87 11.35
CA THR A 40 -19.72 7.49 10.31
C THR A 40 -18.55 8.23 10.96
N ILE A 41 -17.33 7.96 10.48
CA ILE A 41 -16.12 8.54 11.07
C ILE A 41 -15.37 9.34 10.01
N ILE A 42 -15.06 10.59 10.34
CA ILE A 42 -14.20 11.46 9.55
C ILE A 42 -13.01 11.84 10.43
N PHE A 43 -11.80 11.70 9.93
CA PHE A 43 -10.64 12.24 10.65
C PHE A 43 -9.63 12.88 9.70
N SER A 44 -9.00 13.95 10.18
CA SER A 44 -7.84 14.54 9.53
C SER A 44 -6.57 13.89 10.06
N THR A 45 -5.60 13.65 9.22
CA THR A 45 -4.26 13.21 9.62
C THR A 45 -3.23 13.42 8.51
N HIS A 46 -1.98 13.55 8.90
CA HIS A 46 -0.82 13.48 8.00
C HIS A 46 -0.14 12.10 8.03
N ASN A 47 -0.64 11.15 8.83
CA ASN A 47 -0.09 9.79 8.91
C ASN A 47 -0.75 8.88 7.88
N MET A 48 -0.10 8.72 6.71
CA MET A 48 -0.62 7.94 5.58
C MET A 48 -0.78 6.44 5.90
N ALA A 49 0.01 5.89 6.81
CA ALA A 49 -0.15 4.50 7.24
C ALA A 49 -1.49 4.29 7.98
N SER A 50 -1.88 5.24 8.84
CA SER A 50 -3.18 5.20 9.51
C SER A 50 -4.34 5.39 8.53
N VAL A 51 -4.14 6.18 7.48
CA VAL A 51 -5.13 6.33 6.39
C VAL A 51 -5.35 4.99 5.69
N GLU A 52 -4.28 4.29 5.29
CA GLU A 52 -4.37 2.99 4.62
C GLU A 52 -5.04 1.91 5.48
N GLU A 53 -4.81 1.96 6.78
CA GLU A 53 -5.31 0.95 7.72
C GLU A 53 -6.79 1.15 8.08
N LEU A 54 -7.26 2.41 8.15
CA LEU A 54 -8.56 2.72 8.76
C LEU A 54 -9.60 3.26 7.78
N CYS A 55 -9.17 3.91 6.68
CA CYS A 55 -10.09 4.62 5.80
C CYS A 55 -10.60 3.75 4.66
N ASP A 56 -11.90 3.77 4.42
CA ASP A 56 -12.50 3.24 3.19
C ASP A 56 -12.30 4.24 2.03
N ASN A 57 -12.47 5.54 2.32
CA ASN A 57 -12.35 6.64 1.36
C ASN A 57 -11.44 7.74 1.92
N ILE A 58 -10.75 8.43 1.02
CA ILE A 58 -9.85 9.54 1.35
C ILE A 58 -10.10 10.75 0.47
N MET A 59 -9.74 11.89 1.01
CA MET A 59 -9.60 13.15 0.27
C MET A 59 -8.24 13.76 0.62
N LEU A 60 -7.38 13.98 -0.39
CA LEU A 60 -6.10 14.64 -0.23
C LEU A 60 -6.25 16.13 -0.55
N ILE A 61 -5.78 16.97 0.38
CA ILE A 61 -5.82 18.42 0.27
C ILE A 61 -4.38 18.94 0.27
N ASN A 62 -4.04 19.79 -0.69
CA ASN A 62 -2.76 20.49 -0.75
C ASN A 62 -2.99 21.96 -1.11
N LYS A 63 -2.39 22.88 -0.35
CA LYS A 63 -2.53 24.33 -0.52
C LYS A 63 -3.99 24.81 -0.62
N GLY A 64 -4.89 24.18 0.13
CA GLY A 64 -6.32 24.51 0.14
C GLY A 64 -7.12 23.93 -1.03
N GLU A 65 -6.50 23.17 -1.93
CA GLU A 65 -7.14 22.53 -3.07
C GLU A 65 -7.25 21.02 -2.87
N LYS A 66 -8.39 20.44 -3.29
CA LYS A 66 -8.57 19.00 -3.37
C LYS A 66 -7.80 18.46 -4.57
N ILE A 67 -6.79 17.62 -4.32
CA ILE A 67 -5.94 17.04 -5.37
C ILE A 67 -6.29 15.60 -5.72
N LEU A 68 -6.94 14.86 -4.82
CA LEU A 68 -7.35 13.49 -5.01
C LEU A 68 -8.49 13.14 -4.06
N GLU A 69 -9.46 12.33 -4.50
CA GLU A 69 -10.48 11.72 -3.65
C GLU A 69 -10.94 10.37 -4.20
N GLY A 70 -11.40 9.49 -3.32
CA GLY A 70 -11.98 8.20 -3.68
C GLY A 70 -11.68 7.11 -2.66
N SER A 71 -12.05 5.88 -2.97
CA SER A 71 -11.70 4.76 -2.12
C SER A 71 -10.20 4.50 -2.14
N VAL A 72 -9.63 4.15 -0.98
CA VAL A 72 -8.20 3.82 -0.84
C VAL A 72 -7.82 2.71 -1.82
N TYR A 73 -8.65 1.67 -1.91
CA TYR A 73 -8.41 0.55 -2.82
C TYR A 73 -8.34 1.00 -4.30
N GLN A 74 -9.36 1.76 -4.78
CA GLN A 74 -9.40 2.18 -6.18
C GLN A 74 -8.24 3.11 -6.52
N ILE A 75 -7.92 4.05 -5.63
CA ILE A 75 -6.78 4.95 -5.80
C ILE A 75 -5.47 4.14 -5.95
N LYS A 76 -5.23 3.16 -5.08
CA LYS A 76 -4.03 2.32 -5.20
C LYS A 76 -4.00 1.51 -6.50
N GLN A 77 -5.15 1.05 -7.00
CA GLN A 77 -5.25 0.37 -8.30
C GLN A 77 -4.96 1.30 -9.48
N ASP A 78 -5.47 2.54 -9.44
CA ASP A 78 -5.28 3.53 -10.51
C ASP A 78 -3.82 3.99 -10.64
N PHE A 79 -3.06 3.88 -9.55
CA PHE A 79 -1.65 4.29 -9.48
C PHE A 79 -0.65 3.13 -9.51
N LYS A 80 -1.10 1.89 -9.72
CA LYS A 80 -0.20 0.75 -9.82
C LYS A 80 0.70 0.82 -11.04
N ASP A 81 1.89 0.26 -10.91
CA ASP A 81 2.93 0.24 -11.96
C ASP A 81 3.24 -1.17 -12.48
N ASN A 82 2.34 -2.14 -12.24
CA ASN A 82 2.50 -3.55 -12.58
C ASN A 82 3.81 -4.17 -12.05
N SER A 83 4.20 -3.79 -10.85
CA SER A 83 5.33 -4.38 -10.14
C SER A 83 4.90 -5.53 -9.25
N PHE A 84 5.74 -6.56 -9.19
CA PHE A 84 5.50 -7.78 -8.41
C PHE A 84 6.70 -8.08 -7.52
N GLU A 85 6.43 -8.41 -6.27
CA GLU A 85 7.42 -8.99 -5.37
C GLU A 85 7.34 -10.50 -5.42
N VAL A 86 8.47 -11.14 -5.65
CA VAL A 86 8.58 -12.59 -5.73
C VAL A 86 9.70 -13.07 -4.82
N CYS A 87 9.39 -14.03 -3.96
CA CYS A 87 10.40 -14.77 -3.23
C CYS A 87 10.47 -16.19 -3.80
N LEU A 88 11.67 -16.64 -4.16
CA LEU A 88 11.89 -17.99 -4.67
C LEU A 88 13.13 -18.63 -4.05
N LYS A 89 13.08 -19.97 -3.92
CA LYS A 89 14.22 -20.80 -3.61
C LYS A 89 14.80 -21.30 -4.95
N PRO A 90 16.00 -20.84 -5.36
CA PRO A 90 16.55 -21.19 -6.67
C PRO A 90 16.99 -22.67 -6.72
N ASN A 91 16.94 -23.27 -7.91
CA ASN A 91 17.39 -24.64 -8.10
C ASN A 91 18.92 -24.74 -8.15
N ASN A 92 19.59 -23.91 -8.96
CA ASN A 92 21.02 -24.05 -9.28
C ASN A 92 21.80 -22.72 -9.34
N SER A 93 21.16 -21.56 -9.32
CA SER A 93 21.83 -20.27 -9.53
C SER A 93 21.23 -19.20 -8.63
N THR A 94 22.09 -18.35 -8.07
CA THR A 94 21.68 -17.19 -7.28
C THR A 94 21.41 -15.95 -8.15
N GLU A 95 21.67 -16.02 -9.45
CA GLU A 95 21.41 -14.95 -10.39
C GLU A 95 20.22 -15.32 -11.28
N ILE A 96 19.19 -14.46 -11.26
CA ILE A 96 17.97 -14.67 -12.04
C ILE A 96 17.97 -13.70 -13.21
N GLU A 97 18.16 -14.24 -14.41
CA GLU A 97 17.95 -13.48 -15.64
C GLU A 97 16.52 -13.66 -16.13
N LEU A 98 15.89 -12.57 -16.54
CA LEU A 98 14.55 -12.56 -17.12
C LEU A 98 14.57 -12.02 -18.55
N PRO A 99 13.61 -12.43 -19.39
CA PRO A 99 13.39 -11.83 -20.71
C PRO A 99 13.17 -10.30 -20.61
N LYS A 100 13.44 -9.58 -21.69
CA LYS A 100 13.43 -8.10 -21.75
C LYS A 100 12.08 -7.47 -21.37
N GLU A 101 10.99 -8.21 -21.46
CA GLU A 101 9.65 -7.79 -21.06
C GLU A 101 9.45 -7.70 -19.55
N PHE A 102 10.41 -8.17 -18.76
CA PHE A 102 10.44 -8.14 -17.30
C PHE A 102 11.67 -7.38 -16.83
N THR A 103 11.46 -6.26 -16.18
CA THR A 103 12.55 -5.45 -15.63
C THR A 103 12.75 -5.77 -14.16
N ILE A 104 13.90 -6.32 -13.79
CA ILE A 104 14.26 -6.51 -12.38
C ILE A 104 14.61 -5.15 -11.79
N ILE A 105 13.77 -4.65 -10.87
CA ILE A 105 14.00 -3.39 -10.14
C ILE A 105 14.97 -3.62 -8.99
N SER A 106 14.80 -4.72 -8.26
CA SER A 106 15.71 -5.11 -7.19
C SER A 106 15.81 -6.63 -7.06
N GLN A 107 16.98 -7.09 -6.64
CA GLN A 107 17.24 -8.48 -6.28
C GLN A 107 18.02 -8.52 -4.98
N LYS A 108 17.58 -9.37 -4.05
CA LYS A 108 18.26 -9.61 -2.77
C LYS A 108 18.28 -11.10 -2.49
N THR A 109 19.37 -11.58 -1.91
CA THR A 109 19.47 -12.97 -1.45
C THR A 109 19.52 -12.98 0.07
N ASP A 110 18.69 -13.80 0.70
CA ASP A 110 18.68 -13.96 2.15
C ASP A 110 19.77 -14.93 2.63
N VAL A 111 19.91 -15.06 3.95
CA VAL A 111 20.91 -15.96 4.59
C VAL A 111 20.66 -17.44 4.32
N ASN A 112 19.47 -17.81 3.88
CA ASN A 112 19.07 -19.19 3.53
C ASN A 112 19.23 -19.48 2.03
N GLY A 113 19.69 -18.48 1.25
CA GLY A 113 19.86 -18.60 -0.19
C GLY A 113 18.57 -18.39 -1.00
N ASN A 114 17.46 -17.94 -0.37
CA ASN A 114 16.27 -17.53 -1.11
C ASN A 114 16.49 -16.17 -1.77
N ILE A 115 15.90 -15.99 -2.93
CA ILE A 115 16.01 -14.76 -3.72
C ILE A 115 14.68 -14.02 -3.67
N SER A 116 14.72 -12.76 -3.23
CA SER A 116 13.60 -11.81 -3.32
C SER A 116 13.84 -10.88 -4.49
N LEU A 117 12.90 -10.84 -5.42
CA LEU A 117 12.90 -10.00 -6.61
C LEU A 117 11.76 -9.00 -6.54
N ILE A 118 12.00 -7.76 -6.97
CA ILE A 118 10.93 -6.85 -7.41
C ILE A 118 11.06 -6.73 -8.92
N VAL A 119 9.99 -7.09 -9.63
CA VAL A 119 9.95 -7.15 -11.08
C VAL A 119 8.83 -6.29 -11.59
N SER A 120 9.12 -5.34 -12.48
CA SER A 120 8.12 -4.61 -13.26
C SER A 120 7.84 -5.35 -14.56
N ILE A 121 6.56 -5.39 -14.92
CA ILE A 121 6.04 -6.07 -16.11
C ILE A 121 5.46 -5.03 -17.05
N ASP A 122 5.77 -5.10 -18.34
CA ASP A 122 5.19 -4.22 -19.34
C ASP A 122 3.65 -4.34 -19.34
N ASN A 123 2.95 -3.22 -19.46
CA ASN A 123 1.49 -3.11 -19.29
C ASN A 123 0.66 -4.01 -20.24
N ASP A 124 1.21 -4.41 -21.37
CA ASP A 124 0.57 -5.27 -22.37
C ASP A 124 0.79 -6.77 -22.13
N LYS A 125 1.56 -7.13 -21.09
CA LYS A 125 1.94 -8.50 -20.79
C LYS A 125 1.13 -9.13 -19.67
N ASN A 126 0.96 -10.44 -19.77
CA ASN A 126 0.25 -11.20 -18.75
C ASN A 126 1.20 -11.52 -17.57
N PRO A 127 0.86 -11.09 -16.33
CA PRO A 127 1.67 -11.39 -15.15
C PRO A 127 1.93 -12.89 -14.91
N ASN A 128 1.02 -13.75 -15.35
CA ASN A 128 1.19 -15.20 -15.21
C ASN A 128 2.36 -15.75 -16.04
N SER A 129 2.85 -15.04 -17.06
CA SER A 129 4.04 -15.45 -17.81
C SER A 129 5.30 -15.38 -16.97
N LEU A 130 5.39 -14.40 -16.04
CA LEU A 130 6.48 -14.32 -15.07
C LEU A 130 6.51 -15.56 -14.16
N ILE A 131 5.36 -16.00 -13.67
CA ILE A 131 5.26 -17.18 -12.81
C ILE A 131 5.79 -18.42 -13.53
N LYS A 132 5.43 -18.62 -14.81
CA LYS A 132 5.91 -19.76 -15.61
C LYS A 132 7.44 -19.77 -15.72
N ILE A 133 8.04 -18.63 -16.02
CA ILE A 133 9.49 -18.50 -16.13
C ILE A 133 10.17 -18.77 -14.79
N LEU A 134 9.63 -18.23 -13.71
CA LEU A 134 10.23 -18.38 -12.38
C LEU A 134 10.11 -19.82 -11.83
N THR A 135 9.04 -20.56 -12.17
CA THR A 135 8.91 -21.98 -11.79
C THR A 135 9.96 -22.88 -12.42
N GLU A 136 10.50 -22.53 -13.58
CA GLU A 136 11.62 -23.23 -14.21
C GLU A 136 12.97 -22.97 -13.49
N LYS A 137 13.08 -21.81 -12.83
CA LYS A 137 14.31 -21.35 -12.15
C LYS A 137 14.37 -21.76 -10.67
N GLY A 138 13.22 -22.04 -10.05
CA GLY A 138 13.16 -22.42 -8.65
C GLY A 138 11.74 -22.65 -8.12
N THR A 139 11.65 -22.88 -6.83
CA THR A 139 10.38 -23.01 -6.13
C THR A 139 9.91 -21.62 -5.68
N ILE A 140 8.76 -21.17 -6.13
CA ILE A 140 8.17 -19.90 -5.69
C ILE A 140 7.66 -20.08 -4.25
N ILE A 141 8.14 -19.21 -3.34
CA ILE A 141 7.72 -19.15 -1.94
C ILE A 141 6.56 -18.17 -1.79
N SER A 142 6.67 -16.98 -2.43
CA SER A 142 5.61 -15.99 -2.47
C SER A 142 5.61 -15.24 -3.79
N TYR A 143 4.44 -14.77 -4.21
CA TYR A 143 4.21 -13.94 -5.38
C TYR A 143 3.12 -12.95 -5.05
N GLN A 144 3.41 -11.65 -5.08
CA GLN A 144 2.50 -10.60 -4.69
C GLN A 144 2.58 -9.40 -5.62
N GLU A 145 1.45 -8.90 -6.09
CA GLU A 145 1.39 -7.61 -6.78
C GLU A 145 1.69 -6.49 -5.78
N LEU A 146 2.63 -5.61 -6.13
CA LEU A 146 2.93 -4.43 -5.34
C LEU A 146 2.02 -3.28 -5.75
N LEU A 147 1.25 -2.80 -4.78
CA LEU A 147 0.48 -1.57 -4.93
C LEU A 147 1.25 -0.43 -4.26
N PRO A 148 1.25 0.78 -4.85
CA PRO A 148 1.87 1.92 -4.20
C PRO A 148 1.17 2.24 -2.89
N SER A 149 1.93 2.73 -1.92
CA SER A 149 1.38 3.26 -0.68
C SER A 149 0.64 4.59 -0.93
N VAL A 150 -0.31 4.93 -0.05
CA VAL A 150 -0.98 6.25 -0.11
C VAL A 150 0.05 7.37 0.02
N ASN A 151 1.14 7.16 0.77
CA ASN A 151 2.22 8.14 0.90
C ASN A 151 2.95 8.38 -0.44
N GLU A 152 3.29 7.33 -1.19
CA GLU A 152 3.92 7.45 -2.51
C GLU A 152 3.00 8.15 -3.50
N ILE A 153 1.70 7.83 -3.48
CA ILE A 153 0.69 8.47 -4.31
C ILE A 153 0.57 9.96 -3.95
N PHE A 154 0.55 10.28 -2.65
CA PHE A 154 0.51 11.66 -2.17
C PHE A 154 1.69 12.46 -2.70
N ILE A 155 2.92 11.96 -2.54
CA ILE A 155 4.14 12.62 -3.01
C ILE A 155 4.06 12.88 -4.52
N LYS A 156 3.73 11.86 -5.32
CA LYS A 156 3.59 11.98 -6.78
C LYS A 156 2.55 13.04 -7.18
N GLN A 157 1.42 13.11 -6.48
CA GLN A 157 0.37 14.08 -6.78
C GLN A 157 0.75 15.51 -6.39
N VAL A 158 1.39 15.70 -5.25
CA VAL A 158 1.87 17.02 -4.81
C VAL A 158 2.95 17.55 -5.75
N GLU A 159 3.91 16.71 -6.16
CA GLU A 159 4.93 17.09 -7.13
C GLU A 159 4.32 17.50 -8.47
N LYS A 160 3.37 16.74 -9.00
CA LYS A 160 2.64 17.05 -10.23
C LYS A 160 1.86 18.36 -10.14
N ASN A 161 1.26 18.63 -8.98
CA ASN A 161 0.49 19.86 -8.75
C ASN A 161 1.39 21.10 -8.59
N ASN A 162 2.60 20.93 -8.06
CA ASN A 162 3.58 22.04 -7.90
C ASN A 162 4.29 22.40 -9.21
N GLN A 163 4.19 21.60 -10.27
CA GLN A 163 4.77 21.86 -11.61
C GLN A 163 3.81 22.60 -12.54
N LYS A 164 2.56 22.80 -12.10
CA LYS A 164 1.56 23.62 -12.79
C LYS A 164 1.55 25.04 -12.25
#